data_cf1de05b2851ff05c9cd2d98f5181154
#
_entry.id   cf1de05b2851ff05c9cd2d98f5181154
#
_cell.length_a   1.000
_cell.length_b   1.000
_cell.length_c   1.000
_cell.angle_alpha   90.00
_cell.angle_beta   90.00
_cell.angle_gamma   90.00
#
_symmetry.space_group_name_H-M   'P 1'
#
loop_
_entity.id
_entity.type
_entity.pdbx_description
1 polymer ?
#
loop_
_entity_poly.entity_id
_entity_poly.type
_entity_poly.pdbx_seq_one_letter_code
_entity_poly.pdbx_strand_id
1 'polypeptide(L)'
;MDLCTLIERNAAYTPGKTAIRFEGQSLSYASLNRRIERIARAFKSQLGVQRGDRIAILSLNRPDYLALLYACARLGAILIPLNWRLAAAEHAFILSDSGAKVLVLEQCFGAALPVLTKQVPHASLVGLDFTPLGGCKLDDLLDGDCGDGRNPRAEPSCPLLIVYTSGTTGRPKGAVLRQEALLWNGIMSQHMHDLTSADHTLAVLPFFHVGGLNIQTTPTLHHGATVSIHTRFGAETMLDAFERDRPSLAALVPAMMQALASNGRWESTDLSSLRAICTGSTMVPQHLVERFVARGVPVLQVYGSTETCPIAVYTKLGGNLVPEGSSGLAGLCCEAAILDDSGRKLPPGNPGEIAVRGPNVFCGYWGNQQATREALSNGWYRTGDIGRCDADGYIWVHDRKKNLIISGGENIYPAEVERVLADHPDVAECAVVGRPDARWEEVPVAYVIKRPGARVEAEALTAHVQSQLARFKVPREIIFTQELPKTALGKIQHFLLKDRHVISPKGAIN
;
A
#
# COMPACT_ATOMS: atom_id res chain seq x y z
N MET A 1 -9.50 -20.11 -15.59
CA MET A 1 -10.05 -19.82 -14.24
C MET A 1 -9.69 -18.39 -13.94
N ASP A 2 -10.65 -17.52 -13.76
CA ASP A 2 -10.43 -16.14 -13.33
C ASP A 2 -10.41 -16.02 -11.79
N LEU A 3 -10.04 -14.86 -11.28
CA LEU A 3 -9.96 -14.62 -9.83
C LEU A 3 -11.33 -14.77 -9.13
N CYS A 4 -12.43 -14.45 -9.84
CA CYS A 4 -13.80 -14.57 -9.31
C CYS A 4 -14.16 -16.03 -8.99
N THR A 5 -13.58 -16.99 -9.70
CA THR A 5 -13.82 -18.43 -9.49
C THR A 5 -13.54 -18.88 -8.04
N LEU A 6 -12.62 -18.21 -7.33
CA LEU A 6 -12.36 -18.51 -5.91
C LEU A 6 -13.56 -18.16 -5.02
N ILE A 7 -14.21 -17.02 -5.29
CA ILE A 7 -15.42 -16.61 -4.55
C ILE A 7 -16.59 -17.53 -4.90
N GLU A 8 -16.75 -17.88 -6.18
CA GLU A 8 -17.79 -18.82 -6.63
C GLU A 8 -17.68 -20.19 -5.93
N ARG A 9 -16.46 -20.71 -5.83
CA ARG A 9 -16.21 -21.99 -5.15
C ARG A 9 -16.51 -21.90 -3.66
N ASN A 10 -16.05 -20.85 -2.97
CA ASN A 10 -16.36 -20.64 -1.58
C ASN A 10 -17.88 -20.48 -1.36
N ALA A 11 -18.59 -19.81 -2.27
CA ALA A 11 -20.05 -19.73 -2.23
C ALA A 11 -20.75 -21.08 -2.46
N ALA A 12 -20.16 -21.97 -3.27
CA ALA A 12 -20.69 -23.31 -3.50
C ALA A 12 -20.44 -24.24 -2.30
N TYR A 13 -19.25 -24.23 -1.72
CA TYR A 13 -18.89 -25.11 -0.59
C TYR A 13 -19.47 -24.65 0.74
N THR A 14 -19.49 -23.34 1.00
CA THR A 14 -19.93 -22.75 2.27
C THR A 14 -20.85 -21.53 2.05
N PRO A 15 -22.03 -21.70 1.43
CA PRO A 15 -22.88 -20.59 0.99
C PRO A 15 -23.32 -19.67 2.12
N GLY A 16 -23.61 -20.22 3.29
CA GLY A 16 -24.08 -19.46 4.46
C GLY A 16 -22.98 -18.80 5.29
N LYS A 17 -21.69 -19.12 5.03
CA LYS A 17 -20.59 -18.56 5.79
C LYS A 17 -20.45 -17.06 5.53
N THR A 18 -20.22 -16.28 6.59
CA THR A 18 -19.96 -14.85 6.48
C THR A 18 -18.66 -14.60 5.73
N ALA A 19 -18.76 -13.91 4.60
CA ALA A 19 -17.61 -13.42 3.84
C ALA A 19 -17.17 -12.03 4.33
N ILE A 20 -18.15 -11.12 4.50
CA ILE A 20 -17.88 -9.72 4.86
C ILE A 20 -18.78 -9.30 6.01
N ARG A 21 -18.21 -8.54 6.95
CA ARG A 21 -18.94 -7.74 7.95
C ARG A 21 -18.70 -6.27 7.66
N PHE A 22 -19.76 -5.48 7.68
CA PHE A 22 -19.71 -4.04 7.42
C PHE A 22 -20.87 -3.33 8.08
N GLU A 23 -20.61 -2.33 8.91
CA GLU A 23 -21.63 -1.50 9.58
C GLU A 23 -22.74 -2.31 10.28
N GLY A 24 -22.33 -3.34 11.01
CA GLY A 24 -23.25 -4.22 11.75
C GLY A 24 -23.98 -5.26 10.89
N GLN A 25 -23.82 -5.23 9.56
CA GLN A 25 -24.39 -6.20 8.65
C GLN A 25 -23.39 -7.29 8.28
N SER A 26 -23.90 -8.49 7.99
CA SER A 26 -23.11 -9.63 7.51
C SER A 26 -23.56 -10.04 6.10
N LEU A 27 -22.59 -10.17 5.22
CA LEU A 27 -22.79 -10.65 3.85
C LEU A 27 -22.18 -12.05 3.72
N SER A 28 -23.01 -13.05 3.39
CA SER A 28 -22.51 -14.42 3.17
C SER A 28 -21.78 -14.57 1.84
N TYR A 29 -20.99 -15.64 1.68
CA TYR A 29 -20.33 -15.96 0.40
C TYR A 29 -21.34 -16.09 -0.74
N ALA A 30 -22.49 -16.73 -0.52
CA ALA A 30 -23.55 -16.82 -1.53
C ALA A 30 -24.10 -15.43 -1.90
N SER A 31 -24.27 -14.53 -0.93
CA SER A 31 -24.77 -13.18 -1.19
C SER A 31 -23.73 -12.31 -1.88
N LEU A 32 -22.45 -12.43 -1.50
CA LEU A 32 -21.33 -11.76 -2.17
C LEU A 32 -21.23 -12.21 -3.64
N ASN A 33 -21.26 -13.52 -3.88
CA ASN A 33 -21.18 -14.05 -5.25
C ASN A 33 -22.35 -13.57 -6.12
N ARG A 34 -23.59 -13.60 -5.60
CA ARG A 34 -24.76 -13.06 -6.31
C ARG A 34 -24.60 -11.57 -6.66
N ARG A 35 -24.07 -10.76 -5.72
CA ARG A 35 -23.85 -9.34 -5.99
C ARG A 35 -22.78 -9.13 -7.09
N ILE A 36 -21.69 -9.89 -7.06
CA ILE A 36 -20.66 -9.88 -8.10
C ILE A 36 -21.26 -10.24 -9.48
N GLU A 37 -22.08 -11.30 -9.54
CA GLU A 37 -22.73 -11.74 -10.78
C GLU A 37 -23.67 -10.67 -11.33
N ARG A 38 -24.48 -10.06 -10.47
CA ARG A 38 -25.42 -9.00 -10.88
C ARG A 38 -24.67 -7.78 -11.40
N ILE A 39 -23.58 -7.33 -10.71
CA ILE A 39 -22.76 -6.21 -11.18
C ILE A 39 -22.14 -6.55 -12.55
N ALA A 40 -21.54 -7.73 -12.71
CA ALA A 40 -20.93 -8.13 -13.97
C ALA A 40 -21.96 -8.16 -15.12
N ARG A 41 -23.14 -8.73 -14.89
CA ARG A 41 -24.24 -8.75 -15.87
C ARG A 41 -24.69 -7.35 -16.27
N ALA A 42 -25.00 -6.51 -15.29
CA ALA A 42 -25.47 -5.15 -15.53
C ALA A 42 -24.43 -4.31 -16.30
N PHE A 43 -23.17 -4.40 -15.90
CA PHE A 43 -22.10 -3.66 -16.57
C PHE A 43 -21.89 -4.12 -18.02
N LYS A 44 -21.97 -5.43 -18.27
CA LYS A 44 -21.89 -5.99 -19.63
C LYS A 44 -23.06 -5.58 -20.51
N SER A 45 -24.29 -5.73 -20.02
CA SER A 45 -25.50 -5.56 -20.85
C SER A 45 -25.99 -4.12 -20.95
N GLN A 46 -25.94 -3.35 -19.84
CA GLN A 46 -26.48 -1.99 -19.79
C GLN A 46 -25.43 -0.93 -20.06
N LEU A 47 -24.18 -1.13 -19.59
CA LEU A 47 -23.08 -0.18 -19.80
C LEU A 47 -22.14 -0.60 -20.94
N GLY A 48 -22.39 -1.74 -21.57
CA GLY A 48 -21.62 -2.25 -22.69
C GLY A 48 -20.14 -2.51 -22.35
N VAL A 49 -19.83 -2.83 -21.08
CA VAL A 49 -18.46 -3.11 -20.63
C VAL A 49 -17.94 -4.37 -21.29
N GLN A 50 -16.75 -4.28 -21.87
CA GLN A 50 -16.03 -5.34 -22.55
C GLN A 50 -14.69 -5.66 -21.87
N ARG A 51 -14.06 -6.76 -22.29
CA ARG A 51 -12.69 -7.10 -21.88
C ARG A 51 -11.74 -5.96 -22.19
N GLY A 52 -10.92 -5.58 -21.20
CA GLY A 52 -9.97 -4.50 -21.30
C GLY A 52 -10.54 -3.10 -21.08
N ASP A 53 -11.86 -2.94 -20.90
CA ASP A 53 -12.45 -1.65 -20.51
C ASP A 53 -12.03 -1.29 -19.07
N ARG A 54 -11.84 0.00 -18.83
CA ARG A 54 -11.41 0.55 -17.53
C ARG A 54 -12.62 1.08 -16.79
N ILE A 55 -12.73 0.66 -15.54
CA ILE A 55 -13.77 1.06 -14.59
C ILE A 55 -13.07 1.74 -13.42
N ALA A 56 -13.26 3.04 -13.27
CA ALA A 56 -12.72 3.78 -12.13
C ALA A 56 -13.68 3.72 -10.95
N ILE A 57 -13.12 3.64 -9.73
CA ILE A 57 -13.89 3.74 -8.49
C ILE A 57 -13.31 4.78 -7.56
N LEU A 58 -14.17 5.72 -7.10
CA LEU A 58 -13.88 6.75 -6.10
C LEU A 58 -14.77 6.53 -4.89
N SER A 59 -14.28 5.81 -3.90
CA SER A 59 -15.05 5.39 -2.73
C SER A 59 -14.15 5.15 -1.53
N LEU A 60 -14.73 5.20 -0.34
CA LEU A 60 -14.14 4.65 0.88
C LEU A 60 -14.19 3.11 0.84
N ASN A 61 -13.64 2.47 1.88
CA ASN A 61 -13.73 1.01 1.99
C ASN A 61 -15.18 0.59 2.22
N ARG A 62 -15.70 -0.30 1.37
CA ARG A 62 -17.04 -0.87 1.47
C ARG A 62 -17.16 -2.19 0.70
N PRO A 63 -18.20 -3.03 0.96
CA PRO A 63 -18.39 -4.31 0.28
C PRO A 63 -18.47 -4.20 -1.24
N ASP A 64 -19.12 -3.14 -1.76
CA ASP A 64 -19.27 -2.93 -3.21
C ASP A 64 -17.94 -2.74 -3.94
N TYR A 65 -16.92 -2.21 -3.24
CA TYR A 65 -15.57 -2.09 -3.78
C TYR A 65 -15.00 -3.46 -4.16
N LEU A 66 -15.14 -4.43 -3.25
CA LEU A 66 -14.67 -5.81 -3.48
C LEU A 66 -15.56 -6.52 -4.50
N ALA A 67 -16.89 -6.34 -4.43
CA ALA A 67 -17.80 -6.91 -5.41
C ALA A 67 -17.49 -6.40 -6.83
N LEU A 68 -17.16 -5.12 -6.99
CA LEU A 68 -16.77 -4.54 -8.28
C LEU A 68 -15.41 -5.07 -8.76
N LEU A 69 -14.43 -5.26 -7.86
CA LEU A 69 -13.15 -5.88 -8.21
C LEU A 69 -13.34 -7.27 -8.83
N TYR A 70 -14.14 -8.13 -8.19
CA TYR A 70 -14.41 -9.47 -8.70
C TYR A 70 -15.32 -9.46 -9.94
N ALA A 71 -16.24 -8.50 -10.06
CA ALA A 71 -17.01 -8.31 -11.29
C ALA A 71 -16.10 -7.91 -12.46
N CYS A 72 -15.10 -7.05 -12.25
CA CYS A 72 -14.08 -6.74 -13.24
C CYS A 72 -13.27 -7.99 -13.63
N ALA A 73 -12.88 -8.83 -12.68
CA ALA A 73 -12.20 -10.09 -12.95
C ALA A 73 -13.05 -11.01 -13.85
N ARG A 74 -14.35 -11.14 -13.56
CA ARG A 74 -15.32 -11.96 -14.32
C ARG A 74 -15.54 -11.44 -15.74
N LEU A 75 -15.48 -10.12 -15.93
CA LEU A 75 -15.62 -9.46 -17.22
C LEU A 75 -14.32 -9.42 -18.04
N GLY A 76 -13.17 -9.59 -17.41
CA GLY A 76 -11.88 -9.25 -17.99
C GLY A 76 -11.67 -7.74 -18.12
N ALA A 77 -12.43 -6.93 -17.38
CA ALA A 77 -12.30 -5.49 -17.29
C ALA A 77 -11.22 -5.11 -16.26
N ILE A 78 -10.83 -3.85 -16.23
CA ILE A 78 -9.73 -3.35 -15.41
C ILE A 78 -10.27 -2.32 -14.41
N LEU A 79 -10.11 -2.57 -13.12
CA LEU A 79 -10.48 -1.63 -12.08
C LEU A 79 -9.37 -0.61 -11.87
N ILE A 80 -9.74 0.67 -11.77
CA ILE A 80 -8.86 1.79 -11.44
C ILE A 80 -9.28 2.33 -10.09
N PRO A 81 -8.59 1.93 -9.01
CA PRO A 81 -8.86 2.43 -7.68
C PRO A 81 -8.33 3.85 -7.51
N LEU A 82 -9.23 4.84 -7.40
CA LEU A 82 -8.87 6.23 -7.21
C LEU A 82 -8.59 6.51 -5.73
N ASN A 83 -7.44 7.09 -5.45
CA ASN A 83 -7.10 7.55 -4.10
C ASN A 83 -7.97 8.75 -3.73
N TRP A 84 -8.96 8.54 -2.88
CA TRP A 84 -9.95 9.56 -2.48
C TRP A 84 -9.37 10.79 -1.77
N ARG A 85 -8.08 10.78 -1.41
CA ARG A 85 -7.38 11.90 -0.78
C ARG A 85 -6.77 12.87 -1.80
N LEU A 86 -6.75 12.50 -3.08
CA LEU A 86 -6.25 13.37 -4.16
C LEU A 86 -7.26 14.46 -4.50
N ALA A 87 -6.76 15.55 -5.06
CA ALA A 87 -7.60 16.61 -5.57
C ALA A 87 -8.36 16.16 -6.85
N ALA A 88 -9.50 16.81 -7.13
CA ALA A 88 -10.31 16.49 -8.31
C ALA A 88 -9.52 16.60 -9.63
N ALA A 89 -8.56 17.51 -9.74
CA ALA A 89 -7.70 17.66 -10.91
C ALA A 89 -6.77 16.45 -11.12
N GLU A 90 -6.28 15.87 -10.03
CA GLU A 90 -5.45 14.65 -10.09
C GLU A 90 -6.28 13.43 -10.49
N HIS A 91 -7.50 13.31 -9.95
CA HIS A 91 -8.45 12.29 -10.41
C HIS A 91 -8.77 12.46 -11.90
N ALA A 92 -9.01 13.68 -12.35
CA ALA A 92 -9.30 14.00 -13.75
C ALA A 92 -8.16 13.56 -14.68
N PHE A 93 -6.90 13.78 -14.26
CA PHE A 93 -5.73 13.27 -14.97
C PHE A 93 -5.76 11.74 -15.07
N ILE A 94 -5.96 11.02 -13.94
CA ILE A 94 -5.99 9.56 -13.91
C ILE A 94 -7.09 9.00 -14.81
N LEU A 95 -8.29 9.59 -14.77
CA LEU A 95 -9.41 9.18 -15.60
C LEU A 95 -9.12 9.36 -17.09
N SER A 96 -8.52 10.48 -17.47
CA SER A 96 -8.13 10.77 -18.85
C SER A 96 -7.02 9.85 -19.34
N ASP A 97 -5.95 9.68 -18.54
CA ASP A 97 -4.79 8.84 -18.88
C ASP A 97 -5.16 7.36 -19.03
N SER A 98 -6.01 6.87 -18.14
CA SER A 98 -6.51 5.49 -18.19
C SER A 98 -7.59 5.28 -19.25
N GLY A 99 -8.25 6.34 -19.73
CA GLY A 99 -9.42 6.25 -20.60
C GLY A 99 -10.57 5.48 -19.95
N ALA A 100 -10.93 5.85 -18.72
CA ALA A 100 -11.99 5.19 -17.96
C ALA A 100 -13.35 5.28 -18.71
N LYS A 101 -13.99 4.14 -18.92
CA LYS A 101 -15.31 4.02 -19.57
C LYS A 101 -16.47 4.17 -18.59
N VAL A 102 -16.25 3.76 -17.34
CA VAL A 102 -17.24 3.87 -16.26
C VAL A 102 -16.56 4.53 -15.07
N LEU A 103 -17.26 5.47 -14.44
CA LEU A 103 -16.87 6.06 -13.16
C LEU A 103 -17.92 5.69 -12.12
N VAL A 104 -17.50 4.87 -11.17
CA VAL A 104 -18.28 4.49 -9.98
C VAL A 104 -17.86 5.36 -8.82
N LEU A 105 -18.81 5.99 -8.13
CA LEU A 105 -18.46 6.86 -7.01
C LEU A 105 -19.50 6.83 -5.89
N GLU A 106 -19.01 7.17 -4.69
CA GLU A 106 -19.80 7.37 -3.48
C GLU A 106 -20.27 8.82 -3.36
N GLN A 107 -21.44 9.06 -2.78
CA GLN A 107 -22.05 10.39 -2.66
C GLN A 107 -21.15 11.43 -2.02
N CYS A 108 -20.36 11.04 -1.00
CA CYS A 108 -19.44 11.93 -0.31
C CYS A 108 -18.36 12.57 -1.22
N PHE A 109 -18.18 12.02 -2.44
CA PHE A 109 -17.28 12.56 -3.47
C PHE A 109 -18.04 13.24 -4.61
N GLY A 110 -19.34 13.40 -4.51
CA GLY A 110 -20.20 14.02 -5.54
C GLY A 110 -19.79 15.42 -5.95
N ALA A 111 -19.21 16.20 -5.05
CA ALA A 111 -18.70 17.54 -5.34
C ALA A 111 -17.59 17.58 -6.41
N ALA A 112 -16.89 16.47 -6.65
CA ALA A 112 -15.86 16.38 -7.68
C ALA A 112 -16.43 16.15 -9.09
N LEU A 113 -17.69 15.71 -9.22
CA LEU A 113 -18.31 15.32 -10.50
C LEU A 113 -18.17 16.35 -11.62
N PRO A 114 -18.42 17.68 -11.41
CA PRO A 114 -18.29 18.66 -12.49
C PRO A 114 -16.90 18.72 -13.13
N VAL A 115 -15.86 18.47 -12.33
CA VAL A 115 -14.47 18.44 -12.81
C VAL A 115 -14.19 17.12 -13.53
N LEU A 116 -14.62 15.99 -12.96
CA LEU A 116 -14.34 14.66 -13.46
C LEU A 116 -15.07 14.39 -14.79
N THR A 117 -16.35 14.72 -14.90
CA THR A 117 -17.16 14.51 -16.09
C THR A 117 -16.69 15.32 -17.28
N LYS A 118 -16.12 16.52 -17.04
CA LYS A 118 -15.53 17.33 -18.10
C LYS A 118 -14.34 16.62 -18.79
N GLN A 119 -13.60 15.81 -18.04
CA GLN A 119 -12.41 15.11 -18.57
C GLN A 119 -12.78 13.78 -19.27
N VAL A 120 -13.84 13.13 -18.80
CA VAL A 120 -14.32 11.86 -19.37
C VAL A 120 -15.82 11.96 -19.73
N PRO A 121 -16.19 12.84 -20.68
CA PRO A 121 -17.60 13.11 -21.00
C PRO A 121 -18.37 11.91 -21.52
N HIS A 122 -17.65 10.88 -21.97
CA HIS A 122 -18.23 9.63 -22.49
C HIS A 122 -18.31 8.52 -21.45
N ALA A 123 -17.82 8.74 -20.22
CA ALA A 123 -17.88 7.74 -19.18
C ALA A 123 -19.31 7.63 -18.61
N SER A 124 -19.78 6.41 -18.47
CA SER A 124 -21.02 6.14 -17.75
C SER A 124 -20.83 6.41 -16.25
N LEU A 125 -21.74 7.17 -15.63
CA LEU A 125 -21.68 7.51 -14.21
C LEU A 125 -22.56 6.55 -13.41
N VAL A 126 -21.98 5.94 -12.37
CA VAL A 126 -22.68 5.02 -11.46
C VAL A 126 -22.47 5.46 -10.02
N GLY A 127 -23.52 5.87 -9.33
CA GLY A 127 -23.46 6.17 -7.89
C GLY A 127 -23.65 4.89 -7.07
N LEU A 128 -22.88 4.74 -6.01
CA LEU A 128 -22.98 3.58 -5.10
C LEU A 128 -24.19 3.70 -4.18
N ASP A 129 -24.46 4.89 -3.67
CA ASP A 129 -25.48 5.20 -2.65
C ASP A 129 -26.38 6.39 -3.04
N PHE A 130 -26.22 6.94 -4.23
CA PHE A 130 -27.00 8.03 -4.80
C PHE A 130 -27.10 7.91 -6.30
N THR A 131 -27.97 8.71 -6.93
CA THR A 131 -28.06 8.80 -8.40
C THR A 131 -27.35 10.08 -8.85
N PRO A 132 -26.19 10.01 -9.52
CA PRO A 132 -25.52 11.18 -10.06
C PRO A 132 -26.29 11.77 -11.24
N LEU A 133 -26.18 13.09 -11.42
CA LEU A 133 -26.81 13.75 -12.57
C LEU A 133 -26.25 13.19 -13.89
N GLY A 134 -27.12 12.71 -14.75
CA GLY A 134 -26.75 12.07 -16.03
C GLY A 134 -26.23 10.63 -15.89
N GLY A 135 -26.41 10.00 -14.72
CA GLY A 135 -26.02 8.63 -14.43
C GLY A 135 -27.14 7.82 -13.79
N CYS A 136 -26.77 6.72 -13.16
CA CYS A 136 -27.69 5.80 -12.48
C CYS A 136 -27.13 5.39 -11.12
N LYS A 137 -27.97 4.87 -10.24
CA LYS A 137 -27.53 4.22 -9.01
C LYS A 137 -27.18 2.77 -9.30
N LEU A 138 -26.15 2.24 -8.62
CA LEU A 138 -25.71 0.85 -8.81
C LEU A 138 -26.87 -0.13 -8.59
N ASP A 139 -27.62 0.01 -7.50
CA ASP A 139 -28.71 -0.93 -7.18
C ASP A 139 -29.80 -0.95 -8.26
N ASP A 140 -30.13 0.21 -8.86
CA ASP A 140 -31.12 0.29 -9.95
C ASP A 140 -30.66 -0.51 -11.20
N LEU A 141 -29.35 -0.52 -11.47
CA LEU A 141 -28.78 -1.35 -12.54
C LEU A 141 -28.89 -2.85 -12.26
N LEU A 142 -28.94 -3.22 -10.97
CA LEU A 142 -28.94 -4.63 -10.58
C LEU A 142 -30.33 -5.30 -10.67
N ASP A 143 -31.39 -4.54 -10.80
CA ASP A 143 -32.76 -5.08 -10.77
C ASP A 143 -33.23 -5.72 -12.10
N GLY A 144 -32.45 -5.53 -13.18
CA GLY A 144 -32.76 -6.12 -14.48
C GLY A 144 -32.32 -7.58 -14.63
N ASP A 145 -33.03 -8.37 -15.42
CA ASP A 145 -32.57 -9.67 -15.90
C ASP A 145 -31.70 -9.47 -17.14
N CYS A 146 -30.41 -9.64 -17.01
CA CYS A 146 -29.40 -9.17 -17.96
C CYS A 146 -28.52 -10.28 -18.56
N GLY A 147 -28.95 -11.55 -18.58
CA GLY A 147 -28.20 -12.65 -19.19
C GLY A 147 -26.90 -13.05 -18.46
N ASP A 148 -25.96 -13.68 -19.18
CA ASP A 148 -24.67 -14.12 -18.58
C ASP A 148 -23.68 -12.97 -18.43
N GLY A 149 -23.27 -12.72 -17.20
CA GLY A 149 -22.26 -11.70 -16.87
C GLY A 149 -20.82 -12.13 -17.13
N ARG A 150 -20.55 -13.43 -17.37
CA ARG A 150 -19.19 -13.92 -17.58
C ARG A 150 -18.69 -13.60 -18.99
N ASN A 151 -17.43 -13.21 -19.08
CA ASN A 151 -16.73 -13.17 -20.36
C ASN A 151 -15.91 -14.46 -20.50
N PRO A 152 -16.17 -15.30 -21.52
CA PRO A 152 -15.45 -16.57 -21.70
C PRO A 152 -13.95 -16.38 -21.98
N ARG A 153 -13.52 -15.16 -22.35
CA ARG A 153 -12.13 -14.80 -22.58
C ARG A 153 -11.46 -14.18 -21.35
N ALA A 154 -12.15 -14.09 -20.21
CA ALA A 154 -11.52 -13.66 -18.96
C ALA A 154 -10.64 -14.80 -18.43
N GLU A 155 -9.36 -14.53 -18.25
CA GLU A 155 -8.33 -15.49 -17.87
C GLU A 155 -7.32 -14.85 -16.90
N PRO A 156 -6.50 -15.65 -16.17
CA PRO A 156 -5.54 -15.13 -15.19
C PRO A 156 -4.54 -14.11 -15.74
N SER A 157 -4.20 -14.21 -17.02
CA SER A 157 -3.28 -13.27 -17.71
C SER A 157 -3.89 -11.89 -18.00
N CYS A 158 -5.24 -11.74 -17.85
CA CYS A 158 -5.89 -10.45 -18.06
C CYS A 158 -5.46 -9.43 -17.00
N PRO A 159 -5.17 -8.17 -17.40
CA PRO A 159 -5.06 -7.05 -16.47
C PRO A 159 -6.35 -6.92 -15.62
N LEU A 160 -6.19 -6.65 -14.33
CA LEU A 160 -7.30 -6.47 -13.40
C LEU A 160 -7.27 -5.13 -12.68
N LEU A 161 -6.06 -4.64 -12.36
CA LEU A 161 -5.89 -3.37 -11.67
C LEU A 161 -4.94 -2.47 -12.46
N ILE A 162 -5.25 -1.18 -12.52
CA ILE A 162 -4.28 -0.12 -12.80
C ILE A 162 -4.22 0.76 -11.56
N VAL A 163 -3.15 0.62 -10.78
CA VAL A 163 -2.96 1.38 -9.54
C VAL A 163 -1.97 2.50 -9.79
N TYR A 164 -2.44 3.75 -9.68
CA TYR A 164 -1.59 4.92 -9.90
C TYR A 164 -0.71 5.21 -8.69
N THR A 165 0.58 5.35 -8.95
CA THR A 165 1.59 5.69 -7.95
C THR A 165 2.18 7.07 -8.26
N SER A 166 2.61 7.79 -7.21
CA SER A 166 3.33 9.06 -7.38
C SER A 166 4.66 8.79 -8.09
N GLY A 167 4.74 9.15 -9.37
CA GLY A 167 5.96 9.02 -10.16
C GLY A 167 7.08 9.94 -9.63
N THR A 168 8.33 9.53 -9.81
CA THR A 168 9.52 10.34 -9.48
C THR A 168 9.62 11.63 -10.31
N THR A 169 8.89 11.70 -11.43
CA THR A 169 8.83 12.82 -12.38
C THR A 169 7.67 13.78 -12.12
N GLY A 170 6.96 13.65 -10.99
CA GLY A 170 5.81 14.48 -10.63
C GLY A 170 4.49 14.09 -11.29
N ARG A 171 4.49 13.23 -12.32
CA ARG A 171 3.26 12.69 -12.92
C ARG A 171 2.99 11.26 -12.43
N PRO A 172 1.77 10.94 -11.99
CA PRO A 172 1.42 9.59 -11.58
C PRO A 172 1.60 8.58 -12.73
N LYS A 173 2.03 7.35 -12.39
CA LYS A 173 2.16 6.22 -13.32
C LYS A 173 1.22 5.10 -12.89
N GLY A 174 0.45 4.54 -13.80
CA GLY A 174 -0.47 3.44 -13.53
C GLY A 174 0.23 2.08 -13.64
N ALA A 175 0.51 1.43 -12.52
CA ALA A 175 1.06 0.06 -12.48
C ALA A 175 -0.05 -0.95 -12.83
N VAL A 176 0.19 -1.79 -13.83
CA VAL A 176 -0.79 -2.75 -14.34
C VAL A 176 -0.57 -4.12 -13.71
N LEU A 177 -1.53 -4.57 -12.92
CA LEU A 177 -1.52 -5.88 -12.26
C LEU A 177 -2.51 -6.83 -12.94
N ARG A 178 -2.06 -8.06 -13.24
CA ARG A 178 -2.89 -9.11 -13.79
C ARG A 178 -3.64 -9.86 -12.68
N GLN A 179 -4.71 -10.57 -13.04
CA GLN A 179 -5.42 -11.43 -12.09
C GLN A 179 -4.49 -12.47 -11.44
N GLU A 180 -3.58 -13.07 -12.22
CA GLU A 180 -2.61 -14.03 -11.72
C GLU A 180 -1.66 -13.42 -10.67
N ALA A 181 -1.30 -12.13 -10.79
CA ALA A 181 -0.47 -11.48 -9.78
C ALA A 181 -1.16 -11.44 -8.41
N LEU A 182 -2.48 -11.20 -8.38
CA LEU A 182 -3.27 -11.25 -7.14
C LEU A 182 -3.39 -12.69 -6.59
N LEU A 183 -3.50 -13.70 -7.47
CA LEU A 183 -3.54 -15.11 -7.07
C LEU A 183 -2.24 -15.52 -6.36
N TRP A 184 -1.09 -15.24 -6.99
CA TRP A 184 0.22 -15.58 -6.43
C TRP A 184 0.54 -14.78 -5.17
N ASN A 185 0.15 -13.51 -5.14
CA ASN A 185 0.23 -12.71 -3.92
C ASN A 185 -0.65 -13.30 -2.80
N GLY A 186 -1.84 -13.82 -3.14
CA GLY A 186 -2.72 -14.50 -2.19
C GLY A 186 -2.07 -15.75 -1.57
N ILE A 187 -1.34 -16.55 -2.37
CA ILE A 187 -0.57 -17.71 -1.88
C ILE A 187 0.55 -17.26 -0.94
N MET A 188 1.26 -16.18 -1.27
CA MET A 188 2.30 -15.63 -0.39
C MET A 188 1.71 -15.08 0.91
N SER A 189 0.55 -14.42 0.84
CA SER A 189 -0.17 -13.97 2.04
C SER A 189 -0.60 -15.13 2.93
N GLN A 190 -1.11 -16.22 2.33
CA GLN A 190 -1.44 -17.44 3.06
C GLN A 190 -0.22 -17.99 3.80
N HIS A 191 0.91 -18.13 3.11
CA HIS A 191 2.15 -18.62 3.72
C HIS A 191 2.66 -17.69 4.82
N MET A 192 2.60 -16.38 4.61
CA MET A 192 3.04 -15.36 5.57
C MET A 192 2.25 -15.43 6.88
N HIS A 193 0.92 -15.50 6.79
CA HIS A 193 0.00 -15.41 7.94
C HIS A 193 -0.44 -16.77 8.47
N ASP A 194 -0.03 -17.86 7.83
CA ASP A 194 -0.62 -19.20 8.08
C ASP A 194 -2.16 -19.13 7.99
N LEU A 195 -2.65 -18.50 6.92
CA LEU A 195 -4.05 -18.13 6.74
C LEU A 195 -4.92 -19.35 6.45
N THR A 196 -6.01 -19.47 7.18
CA THR A 196 -7.01 -20.53 7.04
C THR A 196 -8.41 -19.97 6.85
N SER A 197 -9.37 -20.84 6.54
CA SER A 197 -10.77 -20.45 6.47
C SER A 197 -11.38 -20.06 7.83
N ALA A 198 -10.74 -20.40 8.95
CA ALA A 198 -11.20 -20.01 10.29
C ALA A 198 -10.82 -18.57 10.67
N ASP A 199 -9.93 -17.94 9.88
CA ASP A 199 -9.46 -16.60 10.18
C ASP A 199 -10.52 -15.51 9.95
N HIS A 200 -10.28 -14.39 10.62
CA HIS A 200 -11.09 -13.19 10.52
C HIS A 200 -10.14 -11.98 10.43
N THR A 201 -10.14 -11.32 9.28
CA THR A 201 -9.30 -10.14 9.05
C THR A 201 -10.07 -8.85 9.30
N LEU A 202 -9.45 -7.90 10.03
CA LEU A 202 -9.95 -6.53 10.15
C LEU A 202 -9.27 -5.63 9.11
N ALA A 203 -10.02 -5.22 8.08
CA ALA A 203 -9.55 -4.41 6.99
C ALA A 203 -9.78 -2.91 7.25
N VAL A 204 -8.72 -2.18 7.59
CA VAL A 204 -8.74 -0.73 7.86
C VAL A 204 -7.88 0.07 6.88
N LEU A 205 -6.94 -0.58 6.19
CA LEU A 205 -6.13 0.06 5.15
C LEU A 205 -6.99 0.42 3.93
N PRO A 206 -6.72 1.56 3.26
CA PRO A 206 -7.51 1.98 2.12
C PRO A 206 -7.46 0.99 0.94
N PHE A 207 -8.62 0.67 0.34
CA PHE A 207 -8.71 -0.24 -0.80
C PHE A 207 -8.19 0.34 -2.12
N PHE A 208 -7.98 1.65 -2.19
CA PHE A 208 -7.29 2.22 -3.36
C PHE A 208 -5.80 1.91 -3.40
N HIS A 209 -5.24 1.33 -2.33
CA HIS A 209 -3.89 0.80 -2.27
C HIS A 209 -3.88 -0.72 -2.30
N VAL A 210 -2.91 -1.29 -3.02
CA VAL A 210 -2.66 -2.74 -3.03
C VAL A 210 -2.43 -3.30 -1.62
N GLY A 211 -1.88 -2.50 -0.69
CA GLY A 211 -1.73 -2.89 0.71
C GLY A 211 -3.06 -3.19 1.38
N GLY A 212 -4.07 -2.34 1.19
CA GLY A 212 -5.42 -2.55 1.73
C GLY A 212 -6.17 -3.69 1.05
N LEU A 213 -6.01 -3.83 -0.27
CA LEU A 213 -6.66 -4.91 -1.03
C LEU A 213 -5.97 -6.25 -0.85
N ASN A 214 -4.63 -6.31 -1.04
CA ASN A 214 -3.98 -7.56 -1.42
C ASN A 214 -3.06 -8.14 -0.33
N ILE A 215 -2.74 -7.41 0.78
CA ILE A 215 -1.97 -8.04 1.86
C ILE A 215 -2.82 -9.08 2.58
N GLN A 216 -4.04 -8.73 2.98
CA GLN A 216 -4.91 -9.63 3.74
C GLN A 216 -6.33 -9.72 3.17
N THR A 217 -6.95 -8.62 2.67
CA THR A 217 -8.38 -8.56 2.35
C THR A 217 -8.80 -9.55 1.27
N THR A 218 -8.21 -9.49 0.08
CA THR A 218 -8.52 -10.45 -1.00
C THR A 218 -8.03 -11.86 -0.68
N PRO A 219 -6.81 -12.08 -0.09
CA PRO A 219 -6.40 -13.41 0.34
C PRO A 219 -7.36 -14.06 1.34
N THR A 220 -7.87 -13.31 2.31
CA THR A 220 -8.87 -13.81 3.28
C THR A 220 -10.12 -14.32 2.58
N LEU A 221 -10.65 -13.57 1.62
CA LEU A 221 -11.82 -14.01 0.84
C LEU A 221 -11.51 -15.20 -0.06
N HIS A 222 -10.31 -15.30 -0.62
CA HIS A 222 -9.89 -16.46 -1.44
C HIS A 222 -9.87 -17.76 -0.62
N HIS A 223 -9.51 -17.69 0.65
CA HIS A 223 -9.43 -18.84 1.56
C HIS A 223 -10.76 -19.15 2.28
N GLY A 224 -11.85 -18.48 1.92
CA GLY A 224 -13.15 -18.73 2.53
C GLY A 224 -13.25 -18.23 3.98
N ALA A 225 -12.41 -17.28 4.39
CA ALA A 225 -12.39 -16.64 5.70
C ALA A 225 -13.26 -15.37 5.74
N THR A 226 -13.35 -14.69 6.88
CA THR A 226 -14.20 -13.51 7.07
C THR A 226 -13.38 -12.22 7.04
N VAL A 227 -13.89 -11.17 6.40
CA VAL A 227 -13.33 -9.82 6.42
C VAL A 227 -14.31 -8.86 7.10
N SER A 228 -13.90 -8.20 8.19
CA SER A 228 -14.59 -7.00 8.70
C SER A 228 -13.99 -5.77 8.05
N ILE A 229 -14.83 -4.96 7.42
CA ILE A 229 -14.41 -3.74 6.70
C ILE A 229 -14.73 -2.53 7.57
N HIS A 230 -13.72 -1.69 7.81
CA HIS A 230 -13.92 -0.34 8.31
C HIS A 230 -13.71 0.66 7.17
N THR A 231 -14.61 1.64 7.06
CA THR A 231 -14.55 2.69 6.03
C THR A 231 -13.23 3.45 6.07
N ARG A 232 -12.69 3.66 7.26
CA ARG A 232 -11.38 4.28 7.52
C ARG A 232 -10.85 3.88 8.89
N PHE A 233 -9.57 4.09 9.11
CA PHE A 233 -8.93 3.87 10.42
C PHE A 233 -9.43 4.88 11.45
N GLY A 234 -9.67 4.39 12.67
CA GLY A 234 -9.87 5.15 13.89
C GLY A 234 -9.35 4.32 15.05
N ALA A 235 -8.52 4.90 15.93
CA ALA A 235 -7.91 4.13 17.01
C ALA A 235 -8.97 3.55 17.97
N GLU A 236 -9.92 4.36 18.42
CA GLU A 236 -11.02 3.91 19.29
C GLU A 236 -11.87 2.81 18.65
N THR A 237 -12.33 3.06 17.41
CA THR A 237 -13.19 2.10 16.69
C THR A 237 -12.46 0.80 16.39
N MET A 238 -11.15 0.82 16.26
CA MET A 238 -10.35 -0.37 16.05
C MET A 238 -10.16 -1.16 17.34
N LEU A 239 -9.94 -0.50 18.48
CA LEU A 239 -9.90 -1.15 19.80
C LEU A 239 -11.26 -1.79 20.13
N ASP A 240 -12.38 -1.09 19.84
CA ASP A 240 -13.72 -1.67 19.98
C ASP A 240 -13.90 -2.92 19.09
N ALA A 241 -13.38 -2.90 17.87
CA ALA A 241 -13.48 -4.04 16.97
C ALA A 241 -12.63 -5.22 17.43
N PHE A 242 -11.47 -5.01 18.05
CA PHE A 242 -10.67 -6.10 18.62
C PHE A 242 -11.46 -6.84 19.71
N GLU A 243 -12.17 -6.14 20.57
CA GLU A 243 -12.98 -6.75 21.65
C GLU A 243 -14.27 -7.37 21.11
N ARG A 244 -15.03 -6.63 20.27
CA ARG A 244 -16.36 -7.04 19.81
C ARG A 244 -16.30 -8.08 18.70
N ASP A 245 -15.52 -7.79 17.64
CA ASP A 245 -15.49 -8.59 16.43
C ASP A 245 -14.45 -9.70 16.47
N ARG A 246 -13.50 -9.61 17.41
CA ARG A 246 -12.43 -10.58 17.69
C ARG A 246 -11.69 -11.05 16.42
N PRO A 247 -11.14 -10.14 15.61
CA PRO A 247 -10.38 -10.54 14.45
C PRO A 247 -9.11 -11.29 14.82
N SER A 248 -8.67 -12.20 13.96
CA SER A 248 -7.41 -12.92 14.14
C SER A 248 -6.23 -12.21 13.48
N LEU A 249 -6.48 -11.36 12.49
CA LEU A 249 -5.45 -10.67 11.72
C LEU A 249 -5.85 -9.22 11.41
N ALA A 250 -4.87 -8.33 11.38
CA ALA A 250 -5.02 -6.98 10.83
C ALA A 250 -3.71 -6.50 10.17
N ALA A 251 -3.83 -5.69 9.12
CA ALA A 251 -2.69 -5.02 8.49
C ALA A 251 -2.72 -3.53 8.85
N LEU A 252 -1.62 -3.01 9.36
CA LEU A 252 -1.46 -1.64 9.83
C LEU A 252 -0.19 -1.01 9.28
N VAL A 253 -0.17 0.29 9.13
CA VAL A 253 1.07 1.04 8.96
C VAL A 253 1.60 1.52 10.31
N PRO A 254 2.91 1.81 10.46
CA PRO A 254 3.50 2.21 11.75
C PRO A 254 2.76 3.37 12.44
N ALA A 255 2.28 4.36 11.70
CA ALA A 255 1.50 5.46 12.26
C ALA A 255 0.18 5.01 12.92
N MET A 256 -0.48 4.01 12.36
CA MET A 256 -1.69 3.42 12.97
C MET A 256 -1.35 2.61 14.22
N MET A 257 -0.26 1.83 14.18
CA MET A 257 0.26 1.11 15.35
C MET A 257 0.58 2.07 16.49
N GLN A 258 1.25 3.18 16.18
CA GLN A 258 1.56 4.23 17.16
C GLN A 258 0.29 4.86 17.75
N ALA A 259 -0.71 5.15 16.92
CA ALA A 259 -1.98 5.72 17.38
C ALA A 259 -2.73 4.76 18.33
N LEU A 260 -2.74 3.46 18.04
CA LEU A 260 -3.30 2.44 18.94
C LEU A 260 -2.51 2.36 20.24
N ALA A 261 -1.18 2.23 20.16
CA ALA A 261 -0.31 2.08 21.31
C ALA A 261 -0.27 3.32 22.23
N SER A 262 -0.62 4.50 21.71
CA SER A 262 -0.73 5.74 22.50
C SER A 262 -2.15 6.01 23.03
N ASN A 263 -3.12 5.17 22.69
CA ASN A 263 -4.49 5.31 23.19
C ASN A 263 -4.59 4.89 24.65
N GLY A 264 -5.36 5.63 25.45
CA GLY A 264 -5.55 5.33 26.88
C GLY A 264 -6.15 3.94 27.19
N ARG A 265 -6.86 3.35 26.21
CA ARG A 265 -7.44 2.00 26.32
C ARG A 265 -6.47 0.89 25.90
N TRP A 266 -5.31 1.22 25.36
CA TRP A 266 -4.37 0.23 24.82
C TRP A 266 -4.06 -0.91 25.81
N GLU A 267 -3.74 -0.56 27.07
CA GLU A 267 -3.35 -1.56 28.08
C GLU A 267 -4.52 -2.44 28.55
N SER A 268 -5.76 -1.95 28.47
CA SER A 268 -6.95 -2.67 28.96
C SER A 268 -7.70 -3.45 27.88
N THR A 269 -7.49 -3.14 26.58
CA THR A 269 -8.19 -3.80 25.47
C THR A 269 -7.78 -5.27 25.35
N ASP A 270 -8.73 -6.17 25.19
CA ASP A 270 -8.47 -7.60 24.93
C ASP A 270 -7.98 -7.82 23.49
N LEU A 271 -6.71 -8.18 23.37
CA LEU A 271 -6.06 -8.50 22.09
C LEU A 271 -5.88 -10.01 21.86
N SER A 272 -6.43 -10.85 22.74
CA SER A 272 -6.17 -12.31 22.73
C SER A 272 -6.65 -13.04 21.48
N SER A 273 -7.54 -12.44 20.68
CA SER A 273 -7.98 -13.00 19.40
C SER A 273 -6.95 -12.81 18.28
N LEU A 274 -6.05 -11.81 18.41
CA LEU A 274 -5.07 -11.50 17.37
C LEU A 274 -3.96 -12.54 17.32
N ARG A 275 -3.86 -13.24 16.21
CA ARG A 275 -2.75 -14.14 15.90
C ARG A 275 -1.52 -13.38 15.43
N ALA A 276 -1.72 -12.28 14.69
CA ALA A 276 -0.67 -11.38 14.26
C ALA A 276 -1.22 -10.03 13.77
N ILE A 277 -0.37 -9.01 13.85
CA ILE A 277 -0.46 -7.77 13.05
C ILE A 277 0.58 -7.85 11.94
N CYS A 278 0.18 -7.47 10.71
CA CYS A 278 1.10 -7.27 9.62
C CYS A 278 1.38 -5.78 9.43
N THR A 279 2.63 -5.40 9.22
CA THR A 279 3.04 -4.02 8.99
C THR A 279 4.10 -3.88 7.90
N GLY A 280 4.16 -2.71 7.29
CA GLY A 280 5.10 -2.40 6.21
C GLY A 280 4.87 -1.00 5.65
N SER A 281 5.21 -0.78 4.38
CA SER A 281 5.10 0.51 3.67
C SER A 281 6.20 1.52 4.03
N THR A 282 6.67 1.55 5.27
CA THR A 282 7.79 2.38 5.75
C THR A 282 8.60 1.55 6.73
N MET A 283 9.77 2.09 7.14
CA MET A 283 10.54 1.49 8.23
C MET A 283 9.68 1.40 9.49
N VAL A 284 9.73 0.25 10.16
CA VAL A 284 8.97 -0.02 11.38
C VAL A 284 9.88 0.22 12.58
N PRO A 285 9.60 1.21 13.45
CA PRO A 285 10.40 1.43 14.65
C PRO A 285 10.37 0.19 15.57
N GLN A 286 11.54 -0.23 16.03
CA GLN A 286 11.69 -1.45 16.84
C GLN A 286 10.88 -1.36 18.14
N HIS A 287 10.91 -0.22 18.83
CA HIS A 287 10.14 0.00 20.06
C HIS A 287 8.63 -0.20 19.88
N LEU A 288 8.11 0.05 18.65
CA LEU A 288 6.70 -0.14 18.34
C LEU A 288 6.37 -1.62 18.15
N VAL A 289 7.26 -2.38 17.51
CA VAL A 289 7.15 -3.84 17.42
C VAL A 289 7.10 -4.46 18.83
N GLU A 290 8.04 -4.05 19.69
CA GLU A 290 8.15 -4.54 21.07
C GLU A 290 6.88 -4.27 21.89
N ARG A 291 6.23 -3.13 21.71
CA ARG A 291 4.96 -2.82 22.41
C ARG A 291 3.83 -3.77 22.06
N PHE A 292 3.72 -4.22 20.81
CA PHE A 292 2.72 -5.23 20.42
C PHE A 292 3.11 -6.62 20.89
N VAL A 293 4.37 -6.99 20.75
CA VAL A 293 4.89 -8.30 21.23
C VAL A 293 4.72 -8.44 22.75
N ALA A 294 4.96 -7.39 23.53
CA ALA A 294 4.74 -7.37 24.97
C ALA A 294 3.26 -7.63 25.35
N ARG A 295 2.32 -7.32 24.46
CA ARG A 295 0.89 -7.63 24.59
C ARG A 295 0.50 -9.00 23.99
N GLY A 296 1.49 -9.86 23.66
CA GLY A 296 1.29 -11.19 23.07
C GLY A 296 0.88 -11.19 21.61
N VAL A 297 1.02 -10.07 20.89
CA VAL A 297 0.65 -9.95 19.48
C VAL A 297 1.90 -9.96 18.61
N PRO A 298 2.16 -11.05 17.85
CA PRO A 298 3.24 -11.09 16.86
C PRO A 298 3.10 -10.01 15.79
N VAL A 299 4.23 -9.39 15.42
CA VAL A 299 4.27 -8.38 14.35
C VAL A 299 5.03 -8.94 13.17
N LEU A 300 4.32 -9.12 12.06
CA LEU A 300 4.90 -9.56 10.79
C LEU A 300 5.27 -8.34 9.95
N GLN A 301 6.45 -8.37 9.35
CA GLN A 301 6.88 -7.32 8.44
C GLN A 301 6.70 -7.77 7.00
N VAL A 302 6.28 -6.84 6.13
CA VAL A 302 6.18 -7.06 4.69
C VAL A 302 6.85 -5.90 3.95
N TYR A 303 7.71 -6.25 3.02
CA TYR A 303 8.31 -5.33 2.06
C TYR A 303 7.81 -5.64 0.65
N GLY A 304 7.58 -4.58 -0.09
CA GLY A 304 7.20 -4.59 -1.49
C GLY A 304 6.61 -3.25 -1.93
N SER A 305 6.07 -3.24 -3.12
CA SER A 305 5.53 -2.04 -3.76
C SER A 305 4.25 -2.36 -4.51
N THR A 306 3.61 -1.37 -5.10
CA THR A 306 2.47 -1.58 -6.00
C THR A 306 2.83 -2.55 -7.12
N GLU A 307 4.04 -2.44 -7.64
CA GLU A 307 4.56 -3.24 -8.74
C GLU A 307 4.84 -4.71 -8.35
N THR A 308 4.81 -5.06 -7.06
CA THR A 308 4.94 -6.45 -6.55
C THR A 308 3.63 -7.00 -5.96
N CYS A 309 2.51 -6.29 -6.04
CA CYS A 309 1.11 -6.69 -5.75
C CYS A 309 0.63 -6.88 -4.30
N PRO A 310 1.21 -6.45 -3.19
CA PRO A 310 2.47 -5.78 -2.93
C PRO A 310 3.53 -6.66 -2.25
N ILE A 311 3.32 -7.96 -2.07
CA ILE A 311 4.19 -8.84 -1.26
C ILE A 311 5.40 -9.29 -2.07
N ALA A 312 6.62 -9.02 -1.57
CA ALA A 312 7.86 -9.49 -2.16
C ALA A 312 8.79 -10.14 -1.14
N VAL A 313 8.95 -9.54 0.04
CA VAL A 313 9.79 -10.03 1.14
C VAL A 313 8.96 -9.93 2.43
N TYR A 314 9.02 -10.94 3.29
CA TYR A 314 8.25 -10.92 4.52
C TYR A 314 8.81 -11.81 5.63
N THR A 315 8.35 -11.55 6.85
CA THR A 315 8.52 -12.43 8.00
C THR A 315 7.28 -13.33 8.14
N LYS A 316 7.46 -14.60 8.50
CA LYS A 316 6.37 -15.59 8.56
C LYS A 316 5.88 -15.80 9.99
N LEU A 317 4.57 -15.92 10.19
CA LEU A 317 3.99 -16.34 11.47
C LEU A 317 4.47 -17.75 11.83
N GLY A 318 4.96 -17.91 13.07
CA GLY A 318 5.53 -19.18 13.54
C GLY A 318 6.85 -19.57 12.85
N GLY A 319 7.47 -18.67 12.10
CA GLY A 319 8.78 -18.85 11.48
C GLY A 319 9.93 -18.68 12.47
N ASN A 320 11.15 -18.83 11.97
CA ASN A 320 12.38 -18.61 12.73
C ASN A 320 12.50 -17.15 13.19
N LEU A 321 13.32 -16.92 14.22
CA LEU A 321 13.72 -15.58 14.62
C LEU A 321 14.36 -14.85 13.43
N VAL A 322 13.83 -13.69 13.13
CA VAL A 322 14.33 -12.84 12.04
C VAL A 322 15.43 -11.94 12.58
N PRO A 323 16.59 -11.82 11.89
CA PRO A 323 17.62 -10.89 12.29
C PRO A 323 17.09 -9.46 12.43
N GLU A 324 17.56 -8.76 13.45
CA GLU A 324 17.11 -7.40 13.75
C GLU A 324 17.23 -6.46 12.53
N GLY A 325 16.20 -5.68 12.29
CA GLY A 325 16.10 -4.73 11.17
C GLY A 325 15.93 -5.36 9.79
N SER A 326 15.87 -6.71 9.68
CA SER A 326 15.57 -7.38 8.42
C SER A 326 14.08 -7.31 8.11
N SER A 327 13.75 -7.15 6.83
CA SER A 327 12.37 -7.26 6.33
C SER A 327 11.91 -8.72 6.15
N GLY A 328 12.81 -9.70 6.33
CA GLY A 328 12.53 -11.12 6.17
C GLY A 328 13.20 -11.73 4.94
N LEU A 329 12.59 -12.82 4.45
CA LEU A 329 13.04 -13.59 3.30
C LEU A 329 12.18 -13.30 2.06
N ALA A 330 12.72 -13.61 0.87
CA ALA A 330 11.94 -13.59 -0.37
C ALA A 330 10.66 -14.43 -0.24
N GLY A 331 9.57 -13.91 -0.80
CA GLY A 331 8.27 -14.57 -0.74
C GLY A 331 8.27 -15.95 -1.41
N LEU A 332 7.39 -16.84 -0.93
CA LEU A 332 7.28 -18.22 -1.39
C LEU A 332 7.23 -18.39 -2.93
N CYS A 333 6.64 -17.42 -3.62
CA CYS A 333 6.38 -17.49 -5.07
C CYS A 333 7.18 -16.45 -5.86
N CYS A 334 8.16 -15.80 -5.26
CA CYS A 334 9.02 -14.84 -5.95
C CYS A 334 10.49 -14.99 -5.53
N GLU A 335 11.37 -14.42 -6.31
CA GLU A 335 12.78 -14.25 -5.99
C GLU A 335 13.04 -12.78 -5.64
N ALA A 336 13.92 -12.54 -4.69
CA ALA A 336 14.49 -11.24 -4.43
C ALA A 336 16.01 -11.34 -4.45
N ALA A 337 16.67 -10.34 -5.03
CA ALA A 337 18.12 -10.30 -5.17
C ALA A 337 18.63 -8.86 -5.03
N ILE A 338 19.90 -8.73 -4.71
CA ILE A 338 20.61 -7.45 -4.71
C ILE A 338 21.42 -7.37 -6.01
N LEU A 339 21.17 -6.32 -6.81
CA LEU A 339 21.80 -6.15 -8.12
C LEU A 339 22.70 -4.92 -8.14
N ASP A 340 23.79 -5.01 -8.90
CA ASP A 340 24.59 -3.84 -9.25
C ASP A 340 23.90 -3.01 -10.37
N ASP A 341 24.53 -1.90 -10.78
CA ASP A 341 24.00 -1.04 -11.85
C ASP A 341 23.97 -1.75 -13.20
N SER A 342 24.81 -2.75 -13.43
CA SER A 342 24.81 -3.56 -14.66
C SER A 342 23.75 -4.67 -14.65
N GLY A 343 23.03 -4.87 -13.52
CA GLY A 343 22.00 -5.89 -13.37
C GLY A 343 22.54 -7.27 -12.96
N ARG A 344 23.80 -7.38 -12.51
CA ARG A 344 24.38 -8.62 -11.99
C ARG A 344 24.09 -8.76 -10.50
N LYS A 345 23.82 -10.00 -10.06
CA LYS A 345 23.64 -10.30 -8.63
C LYS A 345 24.94 -10.03 -7.86
N LEU A 346 24.83 -9.32 -6.74
CA LEU A 346 25.92 -9.08 -5.81
C LEU A 346 26.03 -10.23 -4.80
N PRO A 347 27.26 -10.52 -4.32
CA PRO A 347 27.46 -11.46 -3.21
C PRO A 347 26.78 -10.99 -1.93
N PRO A 348 26.47 -11.90 -0.98
CA PRO A 348 25.92 -11.56 0.31
C PRO A 348 26.76 -10.48 1.04
N GLY A 349 26.06 -9.59 1.77
CA GLY A 349 26.66 -8.49 2.53
C GLY A 349 26.86 -7.21 1.71
N ASN A 350 26.94 -7.27 0.38
CA ASN A 350 27.16 -6.09 -0.45
C ASN A 350 25.86 -5.32 -0.68
N PRO A 351 25.87 -3.98 -0.50
CA PRO A 351 24.71 -3.15 -0.80
C PRO A 351 24.53 -2.96 -2.31
N GLY A 352 23.29 -2.92 -2.75
CA GLY A 352 22.90 -2.68 -4.15
C GLY A 352 21.40 -2.51 -4.28
N GLU A 353 20.89 -2.46 -5.49
CA GLU A 353 19.46 -2.28 -5.73
C GLU A 353 18.70 -3.61 -5.50
N ILE A 354 17.66 -3.56 -4.67
CA ILE A 354 16.76 -4.69 -4.48
C ILE A 354 15.97 -4.89 -5.78
N ALA A 355 15.98 -6.13 -6.28
CA ALA A 355 15.21 -6.52 -7.44
C ALA A 355 14.34 -7.72 -7.14
N VAL A 356 13.15 -7.77 -7.74
CA VAL A 356 12.16 -8.82 -7.52
C VAL A 356 11.79 -9.47 -8.85
N ARG A 357 11.66 -10.79 -8.85
CA ARG A 357 11.19 -11.58 -9.99
C ARG A 357 10.16 -12.60 -9.52
N GLY A 358 9.02 -12.64 -10.19
CA GLY A 358 7.97 -13.60 -9.84
C GLY A 358 6.64 -13.26 -10.55
N PRO A 359 5.68 -14.16 -10.46
CA PRO A 359 4.36 -13.99 -11.09
C PRO A 359 3.49 -12.92 -10.40
N ASN A 360 3.88 -12.46 -9.21
CA ASN A 360 3.27 -11.34 -8.49
C ASN A 360 3.70 -9.96 -9.03
N VAL A 361 4.75 -9.91 -9.87
CA VAL A 361 5.27 -8.68 -10.44
C VAL A 361 4.33 -8.15 -11.52
N PHE A 362 4.16 -6.82 -11.57
CA PHE A 362 3.33 -6.13 -12.55
C PHE A 362 3.80 -6.38 -13.99
N CYS A 363 2.92 -6.15 -14.96
CA CYS A 363 3.30 -6.32 -16.37
C CYS A 363 3.83 -5.04 -17.03
N GLY A 364 3.87 -3.93 -16.33
CA GLY A 364 4.39 -2.64 -16.80
C GLY A 364 3.53 -1.47 -16.37
N TYR A 365 3.92 -0.28 -16.79
CA TYR A 365 3.15 0.95 -16.57
C TYR A 365 2.23 1.24 -17.75
N TRP A 366 0.97 1.55 -17.45
CA TRP A 366 -0.07 1.86 -18.42
C TRP A 366 0.37 2.99 -19.38
N GLY A 367 0.33 2.71 -20.69
CA GLY A 367 0.71 3.70 -21.71
C GLY A 367 2.17 4.17 -21.69
N ASN A 368 3.03 3.65 -20.79
CA ASN A 368 4.39 4.15 -20.60
C ASN A 368 5.45 3.04 -20.80
N GLN A 369 5.78 2.77 -22.06
CA GLN A 369 6.76 1.75 -22.42
C GLN A 369 8.19 2.07 -21.96
N GLN A 370 8.56 3.36 -21.92
CA GLN A 370 9.88 3.77 -21.47
C GLN A 370 10.06 3.43 -19.98
N ALA A 371 9.17 3.91 -19.12
CA ALA A 371 9.22 3.61 -17.69
C ALA A 371 9.12 2.10 -17.43
N THR A 372 8.39 1.36 -18.26
CA THR A 372 8.29 -0.10 -18.15
C THR A 372 9.65 -0.77 -18.42
N ARG A 373 10.35 -0.38 -19.49
CA ARG A 373 11.68 -0.93 -19.83
C ARG A 373 12.74 -0.57 -18.78
N GLU A 374 12.65 0.63 -18.20
CA GLU A 374 13.54 1.05 -17.10
C GLU A 374 13.32 0.23 -15.82
N ALA A 375 12.05 -0.06 -15.49
CA ALA A 375 11.69 -0.81 -14.29
C ALA A 375 11.86 -2.33 -14.45
N LEU A 376 11.54 -2.88 -15.64
CA LEU A 376 11.61 -4.31 -15.94
C LEU A 376 12.82 -4.58 -16.85
N SER A 377 13.90 -5.07 -16.27
CA SER A 377 15.14 -5.34 -17.00
C SER A 377 15.63 -6.75 -16.73
N ASN A 378 15.97 -7.50 -17.79
CA ASN A 378 16.50 -8.87 -17.71
C ASN A 378 15.65 -9.83 -16.84
N GLY A 379 14.32 -9.67 -16.89
CA GLY A 379 13.38 -10.48 -16.11
C GLY A 379 13.25 -10.08 -14.63
N TRP A 380 13.89 -8.99 -14.21
CA TRP A 380 13.80 -8.42 -12.87
C TRP A 380 13.03 -7.11 -12.87
N TYR A 381 12.18 -6.94 -11.89
CA TYR A 381 11.66 -5.63 -11.49
C TYR A 381 12.69 -4.95 -10.57
N ARG A 382 13.24 -3.83 -11.02
CA ARG A 382 14.14 -2.97 -10.26
C ARG A 382 13.32 -2.02 -9.39
N THR A 383 13.41 -2.21 -8.06
CA THR A 383 12.50 -1.53 -7.13
C THR A 383 12.83 -0.05 -6.92
N GLY A 384 14.07 0.33 -7.23
CA GLY A 384 14.61 1.63 -6.87
C GLY A 384 14.91 1.76 -5.36
N ASP A 385 14.84 0.67 -4.61
CA ASP A 385 15.25 0.61 -3.21
C ASP A 385 16.65 -0.01 -3.11
N ILE A 386 17.51 0.55 -2.28
CA ILE A 386 18.82 0.00 -1.96
C ILE A 386 18.72 -0.86 -0.72
N GLY A 387 19.38 -1.99 -0.73
CA GLY A 387 19.43 -2.92 0.38
C GLY A 387 20.61 -3.85 0.29
N ARG A 388 20.68 -4.80 1.20
CA ARG A 388 21.63 -5.91 1.21
C ARG A 388 20.91 -7.21 1.55
N CYS A 389 21.50 -8.34 1.20
CA CYS A 389 21.07 -9.62 1.73
C CYS A 389 22.26 -10.32 2.40
N ASP A 390 21.99 -11.18 3.39
CA ASP A 390 23.04 -12.04 3.99
C ASP A 390 23.15 -13.40 3.31
N ALA A 391 24.01 -14.27 3.87
CA ALA A 391 24.23 -15.61 3.35
C ALA A 391 22.99 -16.52 3.47
N ASP A 392 22.11 -16.25 4.43
CA ASP A 392 20.86 -16.98 4.68
C ASP A 392 19.68 -16.44 3.86
N GLY A 393 19.88 -15.35 3.10
CA GLY A 393 18.89 -14.74 2.22
C GLY A 393 18.00 -13.69 2.88
N TYR A 394 18.23 -13.32 4.14
CA TYR A 394 17.53 -12.22 4.78
C TYR A 394 17.87 -10.89 4.13
N ILE A 395 16.87 -10.03 3.97
CA ILE A 395 16.98 -8.77 3.25
C ILE A 395 16.77 -7.59 4.20
N TRP A 396 17.70 -6.63 4.14
CA TRP A 396 17.60 -5.32 4.80
C TRP A 396 17.37 -4.26 3.74
N VAL A 397 16.33 -3.46 3.92
CA VAL A 397 16.09 -2.27 3.11
C VAL A 397 16.80 -1.10 3.76
N HIS A 398 17.68 -0.44 3.01
CA HIS A 398 18.42 0.72 3.51
C HIS A 398 17.70 2.02 3.20
N ASP A 399 17.42 2.31 1.93
CA ASP A 399 16.73 3.53 1.49
C ASP A 399 16.30 3.45 0.03
N ARG A 400 15.64 4.50 -0.46
CA ARG A 400 15.41 4.72 -1.88
C ARG A 400 16.68 5.17 -2.57
N LYS A 401 17.01 4.59 -3.73
CA LYS A 401 18.17 4.97 -4.56
C LYS A 401 18.22 6.48 -4.83
N LYS A 402 17.07 7.10 -5.06
CA LYS A 402 16.93 8.54 -5.29
C LYS A 402 17.09 9.43 -4.04
N ASN A 403 17.02 8.86 -2.84
CA ASN A 403 17.21 9.58 -1.58
C ASN A 403 18.67 9.52 -1.13
N LEU A 404 19.47 8.63 -1.70
CA LEU A 404 20.87 8.47 -1.37
C LEU A 404 21.59 9.83 -1.43
N ILE A 405 22.30 10.17 -0.39
CA ILE A 405 23.12 11.38 -0.28
C ILE A 405 24.55 10.99 -0.56
N ILE A 406 25.17 11.62 -1.54
CA ILE A 406 26.58 11.40 -1.88
C ILE A 406 27.38 12.54 -1.28
N SER A 407 28.14 12.26 -0.23
CA SER A 407 28.91 13.26 0.49
C SER A 407 30.42 12.93 0.42
N GLY A 408 31.16 13.66 -0.41
CA GLY A 408 32.59 13.44 -0.57
C GLY A 408 32.97 12.04 -1.04
N GLY A 409 32.14 11.43 -1.88
CA GLY A 409 32.30 10.06 -2.38
C GLY A 409 31.76 8.96 -1.46
N GLU A 410 31.24 9.31 -0.27
CA GLU A 410 30.64 8.38 0.68
C GLU A 410 29.10 8.37 0.53
N ASN A 411 28.52 7.17 0.58
CA ASN A 411 27.07 6.98 0.53
C ASN A 411 26.45 7.13 1.92
N ILE A 412 25.54 8.08 2.07
CA ILE A 412 24.73 8.27 3.28
C ILE A 412 23.30 7.89 2.96
N TYR A 413 22.76 6.95 3.69
CA TYR A 413 21.35 6.53 3.59
C TYR A 413 20.51 7.32 4.60
N PRO A 414 19.62 8.24 4.15
CA PRO A 414 18.77 9.02 5.06
C PRO A 414 18.09 8.18 6.12
N ALA A 415 17.54 7.04 5.75
CA ALA A 415 16.82 6.16 6.67
C ALA A 415 17.69 5.62 7.83
N GLU A 416 19.02 5.46 7.64
CA GLU A 416 19.93 5.08 8.72
C GLU A 416 20.06 6.20 9.75
N VAL A 417 20.18 7.45 9.30
CA VAL A 417 20.27 8.62 10.17
C VAL A 417 18.93 8.91 10.84
N GLU A 418 17.84 8.79 10.09
CA GLU A 418 16.47 8.95 10.60
C GLU A 418 16.17 7.96 11.73
N ARG A 419 16.59 6.70 11.60
CA ARG A 419 16.42 5.69 12.64
C ARG A 419 17.09 6.13 13.94
N VAL A 420 18.35 6.55 13.87
CA VAL A 420 19.08 7.00 15.07
C VAL A 420 18.44 8.23 15.69
N LEU A 421 18.00 9.19 14.88
CA LEU A 421 17.27 10.36 15.39
C LEU A 421 15.94 9.98 16.04
N ALA A 422 15.19 9.04 15.46
CA ALA A 422 13.91 8.59 15.99
C ALA A 422 14.03 7.81 17.32
N ASP A 423 15.19 7.22 17.60
CA ASP A 423 15.47 6.55 18.88
C ASP A 423 15.65 7.55 20.04
N HIS A 424 15.82 8.84 19.76
CA HIS A 424 15.91 9.86 20.81
C HIS A 424 14.53 10.12 21.44
N PRO A 425 14.40 10.12 22.79
CA PRO A 425 13.10 10.21 23.47
C PRO A 425 12.31 11.49 23.15
N ASP A 426 12.98 12.58 22.79
CA ASP A 426 12.36 13.87 22.49
C ASP A 426 11.96 14.04 21.02
N VAL A 427 12.29 13.09 20.13
CA VAL A 427 11.95 13.13 18.72
C VAL A 427 10.61 12.43 18.48
N ALA A 428 9.66 13.15 17.91
CA ALA A 428 8.38 12.57 17.46
C ALA A 428 8.51 11.96 16.06
N GLU A 429 9.10 12.73 15.14
CA GLU A 429 9.32 12.33 13.76
C GLU A 429 10.54 13.07 13.19
N CYS A 430 11.18 12.48 12.19
CA CYS A 430 12.27 13.12 11.48
C CYS A 430 12.34 12.70 10.01
N ALA A 431 13.01 13.52 9.22
CA ALA A 431 13.37 13.23 7.83
C ALA A 431 14.76 13.80 7.53
N VAL A 432 15.56 13.05 6.78
CA VAL A 432 16.92 13.48 6.37
C VAL A 432 16.96 13.60 4.85
N VAL A 433 17.53 14.70 4.36
CA VAL A 433 17.69 14.94 2.92
C VAL A 433 19.08 15.47 2.61
N GLY A 434 19.56 15.22 1.40
CA GLY A 434 20.77 15.83 0.88
C GLY A 434 20.53 17.28 0.51
N ARG A 435 21.44 18.15 0.94
CA ARG A 435 21.54 19.54 0.48
C ARG A 435 22.84 19.71 -0.30
N PRO A 436 22.81 20.36 -1.49
CA PRO A 436 24.03 20.66 -2.24
C PRO A 436 25.07 21.40 -1.39
N ASP A 437 26.32 20.98 -1.49
CA ASP A 437 27.47 21.58 -0.80
C ASP A 437 28.66 21.71 -1.75
N ALA A 438 29.30 22.88 -1.77
CA ALA A 438 30.38 23.18 -2.69
C ALA A 438 31.64 22.31 -2.51
N ARG A 439 31.85 21.74 -1.31
CA ARG A 439 33.03 20.93 -0.98
C ARG A 439 32.74 19.43 -1.02
N TRP A 440 31.53 19.03 -0.61
CA TRP A 440 31.18 17.63 -0.36
C TRP A 440 30.16 17.07 -1.36
N GLU A 441 29.79 17.83 -2.40
CA GLU A 441 28.69 17.57 -3.34
C GLU A 441 27.35 17.70 -2.67
N GLU A 442 27.03 16.84 -1.68
CA GLU A 442 25.87 16.94 -0.82
C GLU A 442 26.28 16.79 0.66
N VAL A 443 25.45 17.35 1.55
CA VAL A 443 25.56 17.12 3.00
C VAL A 443 24.19 16.77 3.57
N PRO A 444 24.12 15.87 4.58
CA PRO A 444 22.85 15.52 5.20
C PRO A 444 22.32 16.68 6.06
N VAL A 445 21.01 16.94 5.92
CA VAL A 445 20.23 17.90 6.72
C VAL A 445 19.02 17.17 7.28
N ALA A 446 18.79 17.29 8.59
CA ALA A 446 17.68 16.66 9.28
C ALA A 446 16.56 17.67 9.57
N TYR A 447 15.32 17.32 9.25
CA TYR A 447 14.09 17.97 9.69
C TYR A 447 13.52 17.16 10.85
N VAL A 448 13.25 17.80 11.98
CA VAL A 448 12.82 17.10 13.20
C VAL A 448 11.56 17.74 13.79
N ILE A 449 10.59 16.92 14.12
CA ILE A 449 9.42 17.28 14.93
C ILE A 449 9.71 16.83 16.36
N LYS A 450 9.71 17.77 17.30
CA LYS A 450 9.86 17.47 18.73
C LYS A 450 8.58 16.87 19.31
N ARG A 451 8.70 16.00 20.30
CA ARG A 451 7.52 15.56 21.08
C ARG A 451 6.92 16.73 21.86
N PRO A 452 5.62 16.72 22.15
CA PRO A 452 5.00 17.75 22.99
C PRO A 452 5.74 17.90 24.34
N GLY A 453 6.15 19.14 24.65
CA GLY A 453 6.88 19.46 25.88
C GLY A 453 8.39 19.20 25.85
N ALA A 454 8.93 18.61 24.79
CA ALA A 454 10.37 18.37 24.64
C ALA A 454 11.15 19.67 24.41
N ARG A 455 12.34 19.76 25.02
CA ARG A 455 13.25 20.94 24.95
C ARG A 455 14.60 20.61 24.32
N VAL A 456 14.69 19.49 23.61
CA VAL A 456 15.94 19.10 22.95
C VAL A 456 16.41 20.16 21.95
N GLU A 457 17.70 20.46 21.95
CA GLU A 457 18.37 21.36 21.02
C GLU A 457 19.14 20.57 19.95
N ALA A 458 19.52 21.26 18.86
CA ALA A 458 20.16 20.64 17.72
C ALA A 458 21.49 19.96 18.08
N GLU A 459 22.24 20.57 19.00
CA GLU A 459 23.54 20.05 19.46
C GLU A 459 23.39 18.70 20.17
N ALA A 460 22.32 18.52 20.96
CA ALA A 460 22.08 17.26 21.67
C ALA A 460 21.73 16.13 20.69
N LEU A 461 20.90 16.41 19.69
CA LEU A 461 20.59 15.43 18.63
C LEU A 461 21.80 15.14 17.75
N THR A 462 22.64 16.14 17.46
CA THR A 462 23.89 15.96 16.73
C THR A 462 24.83 15.03 17.51
N ALA A 463 25.01 15.26 18.83
CA ALA A 463 25.81 14.41 19.70
C ALA A 463 25.25 12.99 19.79
N HIS A 464 23.92 12.84 19.82
CA HIS A 464 23.24 11.53 19.81
C HIS A 464 23.58 10.75 18.53
N VAL A 465 23.47 11.38 17.35
CA VAL A 465 23.85 10.74 16.09
C VAL A 465 25.35 10.42 16.04
N GLN A 466 26.22 11.35 16.51
CA GLN A 466 27.66 11.14 16.53
C GLN A 466 28.10 9.96 17.42
N SER A 467 27.33 9.66 18.46
CA SER A 467 27.61 8.52 19.34
C SER A 467 27.39 7.16 18.70
N GLN A 468 26.61 7.10 17.60
CA GLN A 468 26.16 5.86 16.97
C GLN A 468 26.59 5.71 15.52
N LEU A 469 26.84 6.82 14.81
CA LEU A 469 27.16 6.80 13.38
C LEU A 469 28.51 7.49 13.07
N ALA A 470 29.09 7.09 11.94
CA ALA A 470 30.31 7.70 11.43
C ALA A 470 30.13 9.22 11.20
N ARG A 471 31.17 9.99 11.41
CA ARG A 471 31.15 11.46 11.37
C ARG A 471 30.59 12.06 10.09
N PHE A 472 30.82 11.42 8.96
CA PHE A 472 30.31 11.90 7.65
C PHE A 472 28.79 11.76 7.49
N LYS A 473 28.15 10.86 8.26
CA LYS A 473 26.69 10.63 8.28
C LYS A 473 25.93 11.62 9.17
N VAL A 474 26.64 12.36 10.01
CA VAL A 474 26.03 13.29 10.97
C VAL A 474 25.43 14.49 10.22
N PRO A 475 24.15 14.82 10.46
CA PRO A 475 23.54 15.99 9.83
C PRO A 475 24.34 17.28 10.09
N ARG A 476 24.60 18.02 9.02
CA ARG A 476 25.26 19.35 9.10
C ARG A 476 24.35 20.39 9.71
N GLU A 477 23.06 20.17 9.62
CA GLU A 477 22.06 21.06 10.17
C GLU A 477 20.85 20.25 10.63
N ILE A 478 20.26 20.61 11.76
CA ILE A 478 19.01 20.09 12.28
C ILE A 478 18.01 21.22 12.31
N ILE A 479 16.93 21.07 11.55
CA ILE A 479 15.85 22.06 11.40
C ILE A 479 14.62 21.54 12.14
N PHE A 480 14.19 22.24 13.18
CA PHE A 480 12.97 21.92 13.86
C PHE A 480 11.76 22.43 13.06
N THR A 481 10.77 21.58 12.88
CA THR A 481 9.54 21.87 12.16
C THR A 481 8.32 21.35 12.91
N GLN A 482 7.15 21.89 12.61
CA GLN A 482 5.89 21.41 13.18
C GLN A 482 5.25 20.29 12.36
N GLU A 483 5.61 20.17 11.07
CA GLU A 483 5.07 19.14 10.17
C GLU A 483 6.09 18.70 9.13
N LEU A 484 5.96 17.46 8.69
CA LEU A 484 6.68 16.89 7.55
C LEU A 484 5.71 16.59 6.42
N PRO A 485 6.06 16.86 5.16
CA PRO A 485 5.21 16.53 4.02
C PRO A 485 5.07 15.02 3.90
N LYS A 486 3.82 14.52 3.88
CA LYS A 486 3.52 13.10 3.83
C LYS A 486 2.57 12.73 2.71
N THR A 487 2.70 11.51 2.23
CA THR A 487 1.68 10.89 1.38
C THR A 487 0.45 10.53 2.23
N ALA A 488 -0.62 10.14 1.55
CA ALA A 488 -1.85 9.66 2.18
C ALA A 488 -1.68 8.44 3.10
N LEU A 489 -0.62 7.65 2.94
CA LEU A 489 -0.26 6.52 3.82
C LEU A 489 0.72 6.92 4.94
N GLY A 490 0.97 8.22 5.12
CA GLY A 490 1.89 8.71 6.15
C GLY A 490 3.37 8.63 5.75
N LYS A 491 3.71 8.25 4.50
CA LYS A 491 5.09 8.20 4.03
C LYS A 491 5.61 9.61 3.76
N ILE A 492 6.79 9.92 4.33
CA ILE A 492 7.44 11.23 4.13
C ILE A 492 7.84 11.43 2.67
N GLN A 493 7.58 12.61 2.14
CA GLN A 493 7.92 13.03 0.79
C GLN A 493 9.24 13.83 0.79
N HIS A 494 10.37 13.14 0.87
CA HIS A 494 11.70 13.74 0.95
C HIS A 494 11.99 14.75 -0.15
N PHE A 495 11.45 14.56 -1.36
CA PHE A 495 11.67 15.48 -2.48
C PHE A 495 11.12 16.88 -2.21
N LEU A 496 9.99 17.01 -1.49
CA LEU A 496 9.42 18.30 -1.10
C LEU A 496 10.28 19.02 -0.06
N LEU A 497 11.06 18.26 0.73
CA LEU A 497 12.02 18.85 1.68
C LEU A 497 13.31 19.29 0.98
N LYS A 498 13.76 18.57 -0.05
CA LYS A 498 14.89 18.98 -0.90
C LYS A 498 14.60 20.32 -1.59
N ASP A 499 13.41 20.50 -2.13
CA ASP A 499 13.00 21.73 -2.85
C ASP A 499 12.92 22.95 -1.94
N ARG A 500 12.61 22.81 -0.64
CA ARG A 500 12.60 23.92 0.33
C ARG A 500 13.97 24.60 0.47
N HIS A 501 15.06 23.90 0.21
CA HIS A 501 16.42 24.46 0.25
C HIS A 501 16.81 25.24 -1.01
N VAL A 502 16.17 24.93 -2.15
CA VAL A 502 16.43 25.62 -3.42
C VAL A 502 15.80 27.02 -3.44
N ILE A 503 14.72 27.25 -2.65
CA ILE A 503 13.93 28.50 -2.66
C ILE A 503 14.38 29.52 -1.62
N SER A 504 15.30 29.18 -0.71
CA SER A 504 15.85 30.14 0.27
C SER A 504 17.34 30.43 0.03
N PRO A 505 17.68 31.34 -0.89
CA PRO A 505 18.98 31.97 -0.85
C PRO A 505 19.01 32.88 0.39
N LYS A 506 20.03 32.78 1.21
CA LYS A 506 20.36 33.75 2.25
C LYS A 506 20.27 35.15 1.67
N GLY A 507 19.36 35.97 2.18
CA GLY A 507 19.36 37.39 1.85
C GLY A 507 17.98 38.04 1.84
N ALA A 508 17.50 38.39 3.03
CA ALA A 508 16.78 39.65 3.23
C ALA A 508 16.88 39.98 4.73
N ILE A 509 17.99 40.58 5.08
CA ILE A 509 18.03 41.55 6.19
C ILE A 509 17.30 42.80 5.67
N ASN A 510 16.15 43.09 6.21
CA ASN A 510 15.71 44.40 6.69
C ASN A 510 14.40 44.24 7.46
#